data_f98cbb16c15ff77712c3f707514e4cc1
#
_entry.id   f98cbb16c15ff77712c3f707514e4cc1
#
_cell.length_a   1.000
_cell.length_b   1.000
_cell.length_c   1.000
_cell.angle_alpha   90.00
_cell.angle_beta   90.00
_cell.angle_gamma   90.00
#
_symmetry.space_group_name_H-M   'P 1'
#
loop_
_entity.id
_entity.type
_entity.pdbx_description
1 polymer ?
#
loop_
_entity_poly.entity_id
_entity_poly.type
_entity_poly.pdbx_seq_one_letter_code
_entity_poly.pdbx_strand_id
1 'polypeptide(L)'
;MLEEKQKALDLVLKEIEKQYGKGAIMKLGQGAADQTVDVIPTGCLTLDLALGVGGVPRGRIIEIYGPESSGKTTVALHVIAETQKQGGIAAFIDAEHALDPVYAAKLGVDLENLYVSQPDTGEQALDITDNLVRSGAVDLIVVDSVAALTPKAEIEGDMGDSHVGLQARLMSQALRKLTGITNKSKTCVIFINQLREKVGVMFGNPEVTPGGKALKFYSTIRIDVRKTDALKDSNGMFGNRTKAKIVKNKLAPPFKTAEFDIIYGEGISQTGCIVDLGVEYG
;
A
#
# COMPACT_ATOMS: atom_id res chain seq x y z
N MET A 1 2.31 -22.22 -44.41
CA MET A 1 2.07 -20.87 -43.85
C MET A 1 1.99 -20.85 -42.33
N LEU A 2 1.15 -21.68 -41.65
CA LEU A 2 1.05 -21.70 -40.18
C LEU A 2 2.29 -22.34 -39.53
N GLU A 3 2.77 -23.45 -40.05
CA GLU A 3 3.98 -24.15 -39.57
C GLU A 3 5.26 -23.34 -39.77
N GLU A 4 5.40 -22.60 -40.86
CA GLU A 4 6.56 -21.73 -41.09
C GLU A 4 6.58 -20.57 -40.11
N LYS A 5 5.43 -19.99 -39.80
CA LYS A 5 5.29 -18.95 -38.74
C LYS A 5 5.65 -19.49 -37.37
N GLN A 6 5.22 -20.73 -37.06
CA GLN A 6 5.55 -21.36 -35.80
C GLN A 6 7.06 -21.62 -35.66
N LYS A 7 7.71 -22.15 -36.70
CA LYS A 7 9.17 -22.37 -36.69
C LYS A 7 9.96 -21.07 -36.55
N ALA A 8 9.53 -20.02 -37.25
CA ALA A 8 10.16 -18.69 -37.09
C ALA A 8 10.00 -18.14 -35.69
N LEU A 9 8.80 -18.29 -35.08
CA LEU A 9 8.56 -17.87 -33.69
C LEU A 9 9.41 -18.65 -32.71
N ASP A 10 9.51 -19.97 -32.84
CA ASP A 10 10.30 -20.84 -31.95
C ASP A 10 11.81 -20.48 -31.98
N LEU A 11 12.33 -20.06 -33.13
CA LEU A 11 13.70 -19.56 -33.24
C LEU A 11 13.88 -18.25 -32.46
N VAL A 12 12.98 -17.29 -32.65
CA VAL A 12 13.02 -15.99 -31.93
C VAL A 12 12.85 -16.19 -30.43
N LEU A 13 11.97 -17.10 -29.98
CA LEU A 13 11.79 -17.40 -28.56
C LEU A 13 13.08 -17.95 -27.92
N LYS A 14 13.80 -18.84 -28.64
CA LYS A 14 15.10 -19.34 -28.17
C LYS A 14 16.17 -18.26 -28.08
N GLU A 15 16.19 -17.31 -29.01
CA GLU A 15 17.11 -16.17 -29.00
C GLU A 15 16.79 -15.25 -27.82
N ILE A 16 15.51 -14.96 -27.56
CA ILE A 16 15.05 -14.15 -26.42
C ILE A 16 15.46 -14.82 -25.10
N GLU A 17 15.23 -16.12 -24.95
CA GLU A 17 15.65 -16.87 -23.75
C GLU A 17 17.16 -16.89 -23.57
N LYS A 18 17.94 -16.98 -24.65
CA LYS A 18 19.40 -16.93 -24.62
C LYS A 18 19.91 -15.54 -24.19
N GLN A 19 19.26 -14.48 -24.66
CA GLN A 19 19.68 -13.09 -24.40
C GLN A 19 19.21 -12.58 -23.04
N TYR A 20 17.98 -12.91 -22.62
CA TYR A 20 17.33 -12.33 -21.43
C TYR A 20 17.08 -13.34 -20.31
N GLY A 21 17.41 -14.61 -20.52
CA GLY A 21 17.19 -15.68 -19.54
C GLY A 21 15.89 -16.45 -19.72
N LYS A 22 15.81 -17.64 -19.12
CA LYS A 22 14.58 -18.46 -19.13
C LYS A 22 13.43 -17.72 -18.46
N GLY A 23 12.25 -17.74 -19.09
CA GLY A 23 11.06 -17.05 -18.57
C GLY A 23 10.94 -15.59 -19.00
N ALA A 24 11.87 -15.06 -19.81
CA ALA A 24 11.77 -13.71 -20.37
C ALA A 24 10.50 -13.52 -21.22
N ILE A 25 10.02 -14.62 -21.84
CA ILE A 25 8.75 -14.68 -22.54
C ILE A 25 8.08 -16.04 -22.27
N MET A 26 6.77 -16.04 -22.04
CA MET A 26 6.01 -17.26 -21.79
C MET A 26 4.61 -17.18 -22.41
N LYS A 27 4.03 -18.32 -22.70
CA LYS A 27 2.61 -18.40 -23.10
C LYS A 27 1.75 -18.29 -21.82
N LEU A 28 0.79 -17.39 -21.79
CA LEU A 28 -0.06 -17.13 -20.63
C LEU A 28 -0.78 -18.38 -20.09
N GLY A 29 -1.11 -19.34 -20.96
CA GLY A 29 -1.75 -20.61 -20.59
C GLY A 29 -0.80 -21.72 -20.11
N GLN A 30 0.51 -21.54 -20.18
CA GLN A 30 1.51 -22.49 -19.71
C GLN A 30 2.11 -22.04 -18.37
N GLY A 31 1.39 -22.25 -17.25
CA GLY A 31 1.89 -21.98 -15.90
C GLY A 31 1.33 -20.73 -15.22
N ALA A 32 0.47 -19.95 -15.88
CA ALA A 32 -0.14 -18.76 -15.26
C ALA A 32 -1.53 -19.02 -14.67
N ALA A 33 -2.18 -20.13 -14.99
CA ALA A 33 -3.55 -20.42 -14.56
C ALA A 33 -3.67 -20.84 -13.07
N ASP A 34 -2.57 -21.23 -12.43
CA ASP A 34 -2.53 -21.68 -11.02
C ASP A 34 -1.80 -20.72 -10.08
N GLN A 35 -1.44 -19.51 -10.51
CA GLN A 35 -0.83 -18.56 -9.59
C GLN A 35 -1.93 -17.89 -8.75
N THR A 36 -2.32 -18.56 -7.65
CA THR A 36 -2.97 -17.89 -6.52
C THR A 36 -2.12 -16.69 -6.13
N VAL A 37 -2.76 -15.52 -6.03
CA VAL A 37 -2.07 -14.31 -5.60
C VAL A 37 -1.66 -14.49 -4.16
N ASP A 38 -0.35 -14.49 -3.90
CA ASP A 38 0.16 -14.53 -2.54
C ASP A 38 -0.12 -13.19 -1.84
N VAL A 39 -0.74 -13.25 -0.65
CA VAL A 39 -1.26 -12.07 0.05
C VAL A 39 -0.84 -12.07 1.52
N ILE A 40 -0.86 -10.89 2.11
CA ILE A 40 -0.79 -10.64 3.55
C ILE A 40 -2.18 -10.22 4.00
N PRO A 41 -2.84 -10.92 4.96
CA PRO A 41 -4.10 -10.48 5.53
C PRO A 41 -3.99 -9.09 6.14
N THR A 42 -5.08 -8.34 6.13
CA THR A 42 -5.09 -6.99 6.72
C THR A 42 -5.38 -7.00 8.22
N GLY A 43 -5.74 -8.15 8.79
CA GLY A 43 -6.26 -8.24 10.15
C GLY A 43 -7.70 -7.73 10.28
N CYS A 44 -8.35 -7.41 9.16
CA CYS A 44 -9.73 -6.95 9.07
C CYS A 44 -10.47 -7.82 8.03
N LEU A 45 -11.30 -8.75 8.50
CA LEU A 45 -11.94 -9.73 7.62
C LEU A 45 -12.83 -9.09 6.54
N THR A 46 -13.57 -8.03 6.89
CA THR A 46 -14.39 -7.28 5.93
C THR A 46 -13.55 -6.65 4.83
N LEU A 47 -12.36 -6.12 5.18
CA LEU A 47 -11.44 -5.52 4.22
C LEU A 47 -10.79 -6.59 3.33
N ASP A 48 -10.40 -7.73 3.88
CA ASP A 48 -9.83 -8.85 3.12
C ASP A 48 -10.82 -9.38 2.07
N LEU A 49 -12.11 -9.49 2.43
CA LEU A 49 -13.17 -9.85 1.49
C LEU A 49 -13.41 -8.77 0.42
N ALA A 50 -13.37 -7.49 0.81
CA ALA A 50 -13.53 -6.39 -0.15
C ALA A 50 -12.37 -6.31 -1.14
N LEU A 51 -11.14 -6.67 -0.73
CA LEU A 51 -9.97 -6.77 -1.60
C LEU A 51 -10.12 -7.89 -2.65
N GLY A 52 -10.94 -8.90 -2.37
CA GLY A 52 -11.30 -9.96 -3.31
C GLY A 52 -10.24 -11.02 -3.54
N VAL A 53 -9.05 -10.85 -2.96
CA VAL A 53 -7.93 -11.82 -2.99
C VAL A 53 -7.51 -12.27 -1.58
N GLY A 54 -8.22 -11.79 -0.53
CA GLY A 54 -8.00 -12.20 0.85
C GLY A 54 -6.92 -11.43 1.61
N GLY A 55 -6.47 -10.28 1.09
CA GLY A 55 -5.47 -9.44 1.74
C GLY A 55 -4.75 -8.51 0.77
N VAL A 56 -3.67 -7.89 1.23
CA VAL A 56 -2.80 -7.08 0.38
C VAL A 56 -1.80 -7.97 -0.38
N PRO A 57 -1.68 -7.82 -1.71
CA PRO A 57 -0.86 -8.71 -2.53
C PRO A 57 0.63 -8.48 -2.31
N ARG A 58 1.39 -9.57 -2.15
CA ARG A 58 2.86 -9.55 -2.16
C ARG A 58 3.38 -9.12 -3.53
N GLY A 59 4.52 -8.45 -3.54
CA GLY A 59 5.16 -8.01 -4.78
C GLY A 59 4.45 -6.85 -5.48
N ARG A 60 3.64 -6.09 -4.76
CA ARG A 60 2.84 -4.99 -5.31
C ARG A 60 2.93 -3.72 -4.49
N ILE A 61 2.64 -2.61 -5.16
CA ILE A 61 2.51 -1.28 -4.55
C ILE A 61 1.05 -1.02 -4.27
N ILE A 62 0.75 -0.61 -3.03
CA ILE A 62 -0.57 -0.29 -2.50
C ILE A 62 -0.56 1.17 -2.06
N GLU A 63 -1.63 1.91 -2.29
CA GLU A 63 -1.87 3.22 -1.71
C GLU A 63 -3.07 3.14 -0.76
N ILE A 64 -2.87 3.54 0.50
CA ILE A 64 -3.92 3.77 1.49
C ILE A 64 -3.99 5.27 1.72
N TYR A 65 -5.12 5.89 1.41
CA TYR A 65 -5.26 7.33 1.55
C TYR A 65 -6.61 7.73 2.16
N GLY A 66 -6.69 8.94 2.66
CA GLY A 66 -7.90 9.47 3.28
C GLY A 66 -7.61 10.71 4.13
N PRO A 67 -8.66 11.30 4.72
CA PRO A 67 -8.52 12.41 5.65
C PRO A 67 -7.62 12.09 6.83
N GLU A 68 -7.21 13.12 7.54
CA GLU A 68 -6.52 12.96 8.82
C GLU A 68 -7.37 12.19 9.83
N SER A 69 -6.73 11.40 10.69
CA SER A 69 -7.40 10.59 11.72
C SER A 69 -8.47 9.61 11.20
N SER A 70 -8.40 9.21 9.93
CA SER A 70 -9.32 8.24 9.34
C SER A 70 -8.98 6.77 9.59
N GLY A 71 -7.82 6.47 10.24
CA GLY A 71 -7.39 5.11 10.54
C GLY A 71 -6.41 4.48 9.54
N LYS A 72 -5.81 5.26 8.64
CA LYS A 72 -4.85 4.77 7.62
C LYS A 72 -3.66 4.04 8.24
N THR A 73 -2.98 4.69 9.20
CA THR A 73 -1.84 4.12 9.92
C THR A 73 -2.26 2.90 10.75
N THR A 74 -3.45 2.93 11.36
CA THR A 74 -4.00 1.76 12.08
C THR A 74 -4.13 0.55 11.16
N VAL A 75 -4.72 0.72 9.97
CA VAL A 75 -4.83 -0.37 8.98
C VAL A 75 -3.44 -0.90 8.60
N ALA A 76 -2.48 -0.02 8.32
CA ALA A 76 -1.13 -0.41 7.96
C ALA A 76 -0.39 -1.15 9.09
N LEU A 77 -0.56 -0.73 10.35
CA LEU A 77 0.01 -1.39 11.52
C LEU A 77 -0.58 -2.80 11.72
N HIS A 78 -1.87 -3.00 11.46
CA HIS A 78 -2.47 -4.33 11.47
C HIS A 78 -1.85 -5.23 10.38
N VAL A 79 -1.61 -4.71 9.17
CA VAL A 79 -0.91 -5.47 8.10
C VAL A 79 0.50 -5.84 8.53
N ILE A 80 1.22 -4.96 9.25
CA ILE A 80 2.54 -5.27 9.84
C ILE A 80 2.42 -6.43 10.83
N ALA A 81 1.48 -6.35 11.76
CA ALA A 81 1.25 -7.39 12.75
C ALA A 81 0.94 -8.75 12.09
N GLU A 82 0.09 -8.76 11.07
CA GLU A 82 -0.23 -9.98 10.31
C GLU A 82 0.98 -10.51 9.52
N THR A 83 1.83 -9.62 8.97
CA THR A 83 3.08 -10.01 8.33
C THR A 83 4.00 -10.75 9.32
N GLN A 84 4.18 -10.18 10.51
CA GLN A 84 5.04 -10.77 11.55
C GLN A 84 4.46 -12.08 12.09
N LYS A 85 3.13 -12.20 12.26
CA LYS A 85 2.46 -13.47 12.65
C LYS A 85 2.70 -14.59 11.64
N GLN A 86 2.88 -14.27 10.36
CA GLN A 86 3.24 -15.23 9.32
C GLN A 86 4.76 -15.55 9.28
N GLY A 87 5.54 -14.99 10.20
CA GLY A 87 7.02 -15.11 10.21
C GLY A 87 7.72 -14.21 9.19
N GLY A 88 7.01 -13.25 8.60
CA GLY A 88 7.57 -12.29 7.65
C GLY A 88 8.25 -11.11 8.34
N ILE A 89 9.12 -10.43 7.59
CA ILE A 89 9.87 -9.26 8.04
C ILE A 89 9.18 -8.00 7.54
N ALA A 90 8.94 -7.04 8.44
CA ALA A 90 8.32 -5.77 8.13
C ALA A 90 9.25 -4.58 8.44
N ALA A 91 9.13 -3.52 7.63
CA ALA A 91 9.80 -2.24 7.87
C ALA A 91 8.79 -1.09 7.80
N PHE A 92 9.03 -0.06 8.63
CA PHE A 92 8.23 1.15 8.69
C PHE A 92 9.12 2.37 8.45
N ILE A 93 8.83 3.11 7.39
CA ILE A 93 9.51 4.36 7.04
C ILE A 93 8.65 5.51 7.56
N ASP A 94 9.01 6.02 8.73
CA ASP A 94 8.29 7.04 9.48
C ASP A 94 8.75 8.44 9.06
N ALA A 95 8.27 8.92 7.92
CA ALA A 95 8.59 10.24 7.42
C ALA A 95 7.86 11.38 8.17
N GLU A 96 6.79 11.06 8.91
CA GLU A 96 6.07 12.02 9.76
C GLU A 96 6.65 12.12 11.17
N HIS A 97 7.55 11.19 11.58
CA HIS A 97 8.10 11.08 12.94
C HIS A 97 7.00 10.93 14.00
N ALA A 98 5.94 10.18 13.68
CA ALA A 98 4.71 10.11 14.47
C ALA A 98 4.32 8.68 14.87
N LEU A 99 5.17 7.68 14.65
CA LEU A 99 4.91 6.31 15.06
C LEU A 99 4.87 6.22 16.59
N ASP A 100 3.72 5.82 17.13
CA ASP A 100 3.57 5.51 18.55
C ASP A 100 3.84 4.01 18.78
N PRO A 101 4.97 3.65 19.43
CA PRO A 101 5.31 2.25 19.68
C PRO A 101 4.35 1.58 20.67
N VAL A 102 3.79 2.32 21.62
CA VAL A 102 2.83 1.78 22.59
C VAL A 102 1.54 1.38 21.88
N TYR A 103 1.07 2.22 20.96
CA TYR A 103 -0.10 1.92 20.16
C TYR A 103 0.18 0.76 19.19
N ALA A 104 1.32 0.75 18.51
CA ALA A 104 1.70 -0.34 17.62
C ALA A 104 1.73 -1.70 18.33
N ALA A 105 2.31 -1.76 19.55
CA ALA A 105 2.33 -2.97 20.37
C ALA A 105 0.92 -3.46 20.71
N LYS A 106 -0.01 -2.56 21.04
CA LYS A 106 -1.41 -2.90 21.33
C LYS A 106 -2.13 -3.49 20.12
N LEU A 107 -1.74 -3.10 18.90
CA LEU A 107 -2.27 -3.68 17.66
C LEU A 107 -1.64 -5.04 17.31
N GLY A 108 -0.72 -5.53 18.14
CA GLY A 108 -0.06 -6.82 17.96
C GLY A 108 1.24 -6.77 17.16
N VAL A 109 1.79 -5.57 16.93
CA VAL A 109 3.11 -5.43 16.31
C VAL A 109 4.19 -5.85 17.29
N ASP A 110 5.06 -6.75 16.86
CA ASP A 110 6.28 -7.11 17.57
C ASP A 110 7.34 -6.02 17.32
N LEU A 111 7.54 -5.18 18.34
CA LEU A 111 8.44 -4.04 18.25
C LEU A 111 9.91 -4.44 18.13
N GLU A 112 10.31 -5.55 18.74
CA GLU A 112 11.69 -6.05 18.72
C GLU A 112 12.10 -6.49 17.30
N ASN A 113 11.12 -6.87 16.47
CA ASN A 113 11.31 -7.36 15.11
C ASN A 113 10.76 -6.41 14.03
N LEU A 114 10.45 -5.15 14.38
CA LEU A 114 10.07 -4.12 13.42
C LEU A 114 11.26 -3.22 13.10
N TYR A 115 11.65 -3.17 11.82
CA TYR A 115 12.66 -2.22 11.36
C TYR A 115 12.03 -0.85 11.13
N VAL A 116 12.52 0.19 11.80
CA VAL A 116 12.00 1.56 11.68
C VAL A 116 13.10 2.48 11.16
N SER A 117 12.76 3.32 10.19
CA SER A 117 13.62 4.39 9.69
C SER A 117 12.88 5.72 9.75
N GLN A 118 13.56 6.77 10.22
CA GLN A 118 13.05 8.15 10.27
C GLN A 118 13.93 9.05 9.40
N PRO A 119 13.65 9.08 8.08
CA PRO A 119 14.46 9.83 7.12
C PRO A 119 14.21 11.33 7.20
N ASP A 120 15.26 12.13 6.95
CA ASP A 120 15.20 13.59 6.94
C ASP A 120 14.65 14.14 5.61
N THR A 121 14.78 13.38 4.52
CA THR A 121 14.38 13.82 3.15
C THR A 121 13.58 12.73 2.43
N GLY A 122 12.76 13.15 1.46
CA GLY A 122 12.02 12.24 0.59
C GLY A 122 12.92 11.32 -0.23
N GLU A 123 14.07 11.82 -0.69
CA GLU A 123 15.10 11.02 -1.38
C GLU A 123 15.63 9.91 -0.49
N GLN A 124 15.99 10.23 0.77
CA GLN A 124 16.48 9.26 1.73
C GLN A 124 15.44 8.17 2.03
N ALA A 125 14.19 8.57 2.26
CA ALA A 125 13.07 7.64 2.50
C ALA A 125 12.91 6.64 1.35
N LEU A 126 12.93 7.14 0.11
CA LEU A 126 12.71 6.33 -1.08
C LEU A 126 13.93 5.47 -1.45
N ASP A 127 15.14 5.96 -1.19
CA ASP A 127 16.37 5.17 -1.37
C ASP A 127 16.47 4.04 -0.34
N ILE A 128 16.11 4.27 0.93
CA ILE A 128 16.01 3.22 1.95
C ILE A 128 14.96 2.18 1.53
N THR A 129 13.80 2.62 1.07
CA THR A 129 12.74 1.74 0.57
C THR A 129 13.25 0.90 -0.62
N ASP A 130 13.92 1.50 -1.60
CA ASP A 130 14.48 0.80 -2.77
C ASP A 130 15.51 -0.27 -2.34
N ASN A 131 16.41 0.08 -1.41
CA ASN A 131 17.43 -0.86 -0.90
C ASN A 131 16.80 -2.04 -0.15
N LEU A 132 15.80 -1.80 0.70
CA LEU A 132 15.08 -2.86 1.41
C LEU A 132 14.34 -3.79 0.43
N VAL A 133 13.66 -3.24 -0.59
CA VAL A 133 13.01 -4.04 -1.63
C VAL A 133 14.02 -4.87 -2.41
N ARG A 134 15.19 -4.28 -2.79
CA ARG A 134 16.26 -4.98 -3.52
C ARG A 134 16.87 -6.13 -2.74
N SER A 135 16.91 -6.04 -1.43
CA SER A 135 17.45 -7.11 -0.58
C SER A 135 16.67 -8.42 -0.74
N GLY A 136 15.39 -8.34 -1.09
CA GLY A 136 14.49 -9.50 -1.15
C GLY A 136 14.22 -10.16 0.20
N ALA A 137 14.69 -9.54 1.29
CA ALA A 137 14.55 -10.09 2.65
C ALA A 137 13.34 -9.53 3.41
N VAL A 138 12.71 -8.44 2.91
CA VAL A 138 11.61 -7.76 3.58
C VAL A 138 10.30 -8.06 2.86
N ASP A 139 9.30 -8.55 3.59
CA ASP A 139 7.99 -8.92 3.05
C ASP A 139 7.06 -7.73 2.89
N LEU A 140 7.11 -6.78 3.83
CA LEU A 140 6.27 -5.60 3.87
C LEU A 140 7.07 -4.34 4.22
N ILE A 141 6.87 -3.28 3.46
CA ILE A 141 7.37 -1.95 3.79
C ILE A 141 6.18 -0.98 3.81
N VAL A 142 6.04 -0.24 4.89
CA VAL A 142 5.07 0.86 5.01
C VAL A 142 5.83 2.18 4.97
N VAL A 143 5.39 3.12 4.13
CA VAL A 143 5.90 4.49 4.06
C VAL A 143 4.80 5.44 4.54
N ASP A 144 4.98 6.06 5.70
CA ASP A 144 4.01 6.98 6.31
C ASP A 144 4.65 8.36 6.53
N SER A 145 4.25 9.36 5.80
CA SER A 145 3.36 9.36 4.65
C SER A 145 3.99 10.05 3.44
N VAL A 146 3.42 9.82 2.25
CA VAL A 146 3.87 10.51 1.02
C VAL A 146 3.83 12.03 1.17
N ALA A 147 2.88 12.56 1.94
CA ALA A 147 2.75 14.00 2.19
C ALA A 147 4.00 14.58 2.88
N ALA A 148 4.70 13.79 3.69
CA ALA A 148 5.90 14.18 4.43
C ALA A 148 7.21 13.93 3.66
N LEU A 149 7.16 13.32 2.47
CA LEU A 149 8.34 13.10 1.64
C LEU A 149 8.81 14.42 0.98
N THR A 150 9.42 15.29 1.76
CA THR A 150 9.91 16.58 1.30
C THR A 150 11.21 16.39 0.53
N PRO A 151 11.32 16.88 -0.72
CA PRO A 151 12.56 16.85 -1.48
C PRO A 151 13.70 17.61 -0.77
N LYS A 152 14.91 17.08 -0.85
CA LYS A 152 16.09 17.69 -0.24
C LYS A 152 16.29 19.14 -0.66
N ALA A 153 16.10 19.44 -1.95
CA ALA A 153 16.22 20.80 -2.47
C ALA A 153 15.19 21.78 -1.87
N GLU A 154 14.03 21.28 -1.42
CA GLU A 154 13.02 22.09 -0.72
C GLU A 154 13.44 22.37 0.72
N ILE A 155 14.09 21.41 1.37
CA ILE A 155 14.59 21.55 2.76
C ILE A 155 15.79 22.52 2.81
N GLU A 156 16.66 22.46 1.80
CA GLU A 156 17.87 23.31 1.71
C GLU A 156 17.61 24.70 1.11
N GLY A 157 16.41 24.93 0.57
CA GLY A 157 16.01 26.23 0.00
C GLY A 157 15.60 27.25 1.05
N ASP A 158 15.52 28.51 0.65
CA ASP A 158 15.08 29.59 1.52
C ASP A 158 13.55 29.57 1.72
N MET A 159 13.08 30.06 2.86
CA MET A 159 11.65 30.21 3.14
C MET A 159 10.99 31.15 2.11
N GLY A 160 10.04 30.59 1.36
CA GLY A 160 9.32 31.29 0.30
C GLY A 160 9.74 30.91 -1.12
N ASP A 161 10.78 30.09 -1.28
CA ASP A 161 11.15 29.54 -2.56
C ASP A 161 10.07 28.63 -3.16
N SER A 162 9.90 28.73 -4.47
CA SER A 162 8.91 27.91 -5.19
C SER A 162 9.52 26.60 -5.66
N HIS A 163 9.10 25.49 -5.05
CA HIS A 163 9.57 24.13 -5.38
C HIS A 163 8.49 23.30 -6.10
N VAL A 164 7.71 23.94 -6.97
CA VAL A 164 6.56 23.30 -7.65
C VAL A 164 6.97 22.03 -8.39
N GLY A 165 6.32 20.93 -8.03
CA GLY A 165 6.42 19.66 -8.73
C GLY A 165 7.64 18.80 -8.40
N LEU A 166 8.54 19.21 -7.51
CA LEU A 166 9.71 18.41 -7.13
C LEU A 166 9.29 17.08 -6.48
N GLN A 167 8.37 17.10 -5.52
CA GLN A 167 7.84 15.90 -4.89
C GLN A 167 7.20 14.94 -5.90
N ALA A 168 6.44 15.48 -6.88
CA ALA A 168 5.81 14.65 -7.91
C ALA A 168 6.84 14.01 -8.85
N ARG A 169 7.95 14.68 -9.15
CA ARG A 169 9.08 14.14 -9.93
C ARG A 169 9.78 13.02 -9.16
N LEU A 170 10.08 13.26 -7.89
CA LEU A 170 10.71 12.31 -6.98
C LEU A 170 9.88 11.03 -6.88
N MET A 171 8.57 11.15 -6.62
CA MET A 171 7.65 10.01 -6.57
C MET A 171 7.58 9.27 -7.91
N SER A 172 7.52 9.98 -9.03
CA SER A 172 7.49 9.35 -10.36
C SER A 172 8.77 8.57 -10.66
N GLN A 173 9.92 9.07 -10.25
CA GLN A 173 11.21 8.40 -10.42
C GLN A 173 11.29 7.15 -9.54
N ALA A 174 10.96 7.26 -8.26
CA ALA A 174 10.99 6.15 -7.31
C ALA A 174 10.03 5.02 -7.72
N LEU A 175 8.79 5.34 -8.05
CA LEU A 175 7.79 4.34 -8.41
C LEU A 175 8.13 3.58 -9.70
N ARG A 176 8.79 4.23 -10.67
CA ARG A 176 9.31 3.53 -11.86
C ARG A 176 10.36 2.49 -11.51
N LYS A 177 11.25 2.79 -10.55
CA LYS A 177 12.25 1.84 -10.06
C LYS A 177 11.58 0.72 -9.24
N LEU A 178 10.77 1.09 -8.26
CA LEU A 178 10.16 0.16 -7.32
C LEU A 178 9.24 -0.86 -7.97
N THR A 179 8.42 -0.48 -8.96
CA THR A 179 7.42 -1.37 -9.56
C THR A 179 7.99 -2.66 -10.13
N GLY A 180 9.14 -2.57 -10.80
CA GLY A 180 9.79 -3.76 -11.37
C GLY A 180 10.46 -4.65 -10.33
N ILE A 181 10.97 -4.05 -9.26
CA ILE A 181 11.75 -4.73 -8.23
C ILE A 181 10.83 -5.39 -7.21
N THR A 182 9.76 -4.72 -6.78
CA THR A 182 8.77 -5.26 -5.84
C THR A 182 8.18 -6.57 -6.34
N ASN A 183 7.87 -6.66 -7.63
CA ASN A 183 7.36 -7.90 -8.22
C ASN A 183 8.37 -9.06 -8.12
N LYS A 184 9.66 -8.79 -8.36
CA LYS A 184 10.73 -9.79 -8.30
C LYS A 184 11.03 -10.22 -6.87
N SER A 185 11.11 -9.27 -5.94
CA SER A 185 11.41 -9.53 -4.52
C SER A 185 10.21 -10.07 -3.72
N LYS A 186 8.99 -9.99 -4.29
CA LYS A 186 7.73 -10.30 -3.59
C LYS A 186 7.45 -9.40 -2.38
N THR A 187 8.14 -8.27 -2.25
CA THR A 187 7.92 -7.29 -1.20
C THR A 187 6.62 -6.51 -1.49
N CYS A 188 5.70 -6.44 -0.53
CA CYS A 188 4.57 -5.51 -0.57
C CYS A 188 5.02 -4.13 -0.09
N VAL A 189 4.72 -3.06 -0.83
CA VAL A 189 5.01 -1.69 -0.41
C VAL A 189 3.71 -0.92 -0.27
N ILE A 190 3.40 -0.48 0.94
CA ILE A 190 2.22 0.34 1.25
C ILE A 190 2.67 1.79 1.40
N PHE A 191 2.13 2.67 0.58
CA PHE A 191 2.25 4.11 0.74
C PHE A 191 1.00 4.66 1.40
N ILE A 192 1.14 5.25 2.58
CA ILE A 192 0.09 6.03 3.21
C ILE A 192 0.10 7.44 2.63
N ASN A 193 -1.07 7.98 2.33
CA ASN A 193 -1.20 9.31 1.76
C ASN A 193 -2.34 10.09 2.41
N GLN A 194 -2.20 11.40 2.43
CA GLN A 194 -3.21 12.32 2.94
C GLN A 194 -4.09 12.82 1.79
N LEU A 195 -5.23 13.38 2.11
CA LEU A 195 -6.06 14.15 1.19
C LEU A 195 -5.80 15.65 1.40
N ARG A 196 -5.76 16.38 0.30
CA ARG A 196 -5.72 17.83 0.25
C ARG A 196 -6.85 18.32 -0.65
N GLU A 197 -7.35 19.50 -0.38
CA GLU A 197 -8.34 20.14 -1.26
C GLU A 197 -7.68 21.10 -2.22
N LYS A 198 -8.03 20.99 -3.49
CA LYS A 198 -7.64 21.96 -4.51
C LYS A 198 -8.49 23.20 -4.40
N VAL A 199 -7.88 24.34 -4.09
CA VAL A 199 -8.55 25.64 -4.08
C VAL A 199 -9.02 26.02 -5.50
N GLY A 200 -10.24 26.53 -5.63
CA GLY A 200 -10.77 27.04 -6.90
C GLY A 200 -11.46 25.99 -7.80
N VAL A 201 -11.66 24.76 -7.35
CA VAL A 201 -12.45 23.76 -8.09
C VAL A 201 -13.93 23.99 -7.83
N MET A 202 -14.63 24.62 -8.79
CA MET A 202 -16.08 24.87 -8.68
C MET A 202 -16.94 23.67 -9.07
N PHE A 203 -16.41 22.74 -9.85
CA PHE A 203 -17.13 21.52 -10.33
C PHE A 203 -16.21 20.30 -10.23
N GLY A 204 -16.78 19.15 -9.82
CA GLY A 204 -16.07 17.89 -9.65
C GLY A 204 -15.53 17.69 -8.25
N ASN A 205 -14.68 16.66 -8.06
CA ASN A 205 -14.09 16.36 -6.76
C ASN A 205 -12.81 17.20 -6.54
N PRO A 206 -12.76 18.11 -5.55
CA PRO A 206 -11.59 18.91 -5.24
C PRO A 206 -10.47 18.11 -4.55
N GLU A 207 -10.77 16.91 -4.03
CA GLU A 207 -9.82 16.11 -3.26
C GLU A 207 -8.68 15.57 -4.13
N VAL A 208 -7.46 15.81 -3.68
CA VAL A 208 -6.24 15.33 -4.34
C VAL A 208 -5.27 14.76 -3.31
N THR A 209 -4.45 13.81 -3.73
CA THR A 209 -3.36 13.27 -2.93
C THR A 209 -2.03 13.93 -3.29
N PRO A 210 -1.16 14.32 -2.32
CA PRO A 210 0.21 14.74 -2.55
C PRO A 210 1.04 13.72 -3.35
N GLY A 211 2.21 14.15 -3.84
CA GLY A 211 3.10 13.28 -4.62
C GLY A 211 2.72 13.14 -6.09
N GLY A 212 1.78 13.94 -6.59
CA GLY A 212 1.36 13.95 -7.99
C GLY A 212 0.46 12.78 -8.38
N LYS A 213 0.52 12.40 -9.67
CA LYS A 213 -0.35 11.32 -10.21
C LYS A 213 0.30 9.94 -10.23
N ALA A 214 1.58 9.82 -9.87
CA ALA A 214 2.34 8.59 -10.07
C ALA A 214 1.74 7.39 -9.32
N LEU A 215 1.40 7.53 -8.03
CA LEU A 215 0.76 6.47 -7.26
C LEU A 215 -0.57 6.01 -7.85
N LYS A 216 -1.37 6.92 -8.41
CA LYS A 216 -2.63 6.56 -9.09
C LYS A 216 -2.42 5.57 -10.24
N PHE A 217 -1.28 5.64 -10.93
CA PHE A 217 -0.94 4.75 -12.03
C PHE A 217 -0.21 3.50 -11.57
N TYR A 218 0.82 3.64 -10.71
CA TYR A 218 1.70 2.54 -10.32
C TYR A 218 1.11 1.61 -9.27
N SER A 219 0.26 2.09 -8.37
CA SER A 219 -0.38 1.22 -7.39
C SER A 219 -1.26 0.15 -8.05
N THR A 220 -1.20 -1.06 -7.52
CA THR A 220 -2.07 -2.18 -7.90
C THR A 220 -3.44 -2.03 -7.24
N ILE A 221 -3.45 -1.62 -5.98
CA ILE A 221 -4.66 -1.38 -5.19
C ILE A 221 -4.58 0.04 -4.60
N ARG A 222 -5.73 0.72 -4.55
CA ARG A 222 -5.90 1.99 -3.86
C ARG A 222 -7.12 1.91 -2.95
N ILE A 223 -6.92 2.26 -1.69
CA ILE A 223 -7.93 2.17 -0.63
C ILE A 223 -8.18 3.58 -0.10
N ASP A 224 -9.41 4.06 -0.22
CA ASP A 224 -9.89 5.30 0.38
C ASP A 224 -10.47 4.98 1.75
N VAL A 225 -9.83 5.44 2.83
CA VAL A 225 -10.22 5.15 4.21
C VAL A 225 -10.83 6.40 4.84
N ARG A 226 -12.07 6.30 5.29
CA ARG A 226 -12.82 7.42 5.87
C ARG A 226 -13.51 7.01 7.16
N LYS A 227 -13.45 7.88 8.15
CA LYS A 227 -14.32 7.81 9.32
C LYS A 227 -15.74 8.20 8.91
N THR A 228 -16.73 7.40 9.31
CA THR A 228 -18.17 7.69 9.07
C THR A 228 -18.86 8.16 10.34
N ASP A 229 -18.80 7.37 11.40
CA ASP A 229 -19.52 7.62 12.63
C ASP A 229 -18.59 7.50 13.85
N ALA A 230 -18.96 8.19 14.92
CA ALA A 230 -18.31 8.05 16.21
C ALA A 230 -19.02 7.01 17.08
N LEU A 231 -18.28 6.04 17.59
CA LEU A 231 -18.78 5.07 18.55
C LEU A 231 -18.77 5.66 19.94
N LYS A 232 -19.93 5.68 20.60
CA LYS A 232 -20.12 6.29 21.92
C LYS A 232 -20.86 5.35 22.83
N ASP A 233 -20.49 5.39 24.10
CA ASP A 233 -21.22 4.76 25.20
C ASP A 233 -21.55 5.79 26.30
N SER A 234 -21.98 5.32 27.46
CA SER A 234 -22.25 6.17 28.64
C SER A 234 -21.03 6.93 29.17
N ASN A 235 -19.81 6.46 28.85
CA ASN A 235 -18.54 7.03 29.30
C ASN A 235 -17.91 7.99 28.27
N GLY A 236 -18.49 8.09 27.06
CA GLY A 236 -18.04 8.97 26.03
C GLY A 236 -17.73 8.27 24.69
N MET A 237 -16.82 8.87 23.93
CA MET A 237 -16.41 8.34 22.63
C MET A 237 -15.28 7.32 22.82
N PHE A 238 -15.49 6.07 22.38
CA PHE A 238 -14.52 4.98 22.52
C PHE A 238 -13.96 4.46 21.19
N GLY A 239 -14.48 4.92 20.05
CA GLY A 239 -14.00 4.46 18.75
C GLY A 239 -14.69 5.18 17.58
N ASN A 240 -14.41 4.69 16.39
CA ASN A 240 -14.99 5.17 15.15
C ASN A 240 -15.42 4.01 14.24
N ARG A 241 -16.59 4.15 13.61
CA ARG A 241 -16.93 3.39 12.42
C ARG A 241 -16.11 3.93 11.26
N THR A 242 -15.46 3.04 10.52
CA THR A 242 -14.57 3.37 9.42
C THR A 242 -15.02 2.66 8.16
N LYS A 243 -14.97 3.37 7.05
CA LYS A 243 -15.31 2.88 5.72
C LYS A 243 -14.07 2.88 4.84
N ALA A 244 -13.70 1.72 4.31
CA ALA A 244 -12.62 1.55 3.36
C ALA A 244 -13.19 1.20 1.98
N LYS A 245 -13.02 2.08 1.00
CA LYS A 245 -13.47 1.87 -0.39
C LYS A 245 -12.28 1.49 -1.27
N ILE A 246 -12.39 0.38 -1.97
CA ILE A 246 -11.38 -0.07 -2.92
C ILE A 246 -11.59 0.66 -4.25
N VAL A 247 -10.96 1.82 -4.42
CA VAL A 247 -11.17 2.67 -5.60
C VAL A 247 -10.41 2.22 -6.85
N LYS A 248 -9.42 1.36 -6.67
CA LYS A 248 -8.66 0.70 -7.73
C LYS A 248 -8.22 -0.67 -7.28
N ASN A 249 -8.39 -1.66 -8.15
CA ASN A 249 -7.89 -3.01 -7.95
C ASN A 249 -7.57 -3.63 -9.30
N LYS A 250 -6.33 -4.14 -9.46
CA LYS A 250 -5.90 -4.82 -10.70
C LYS A 250 -6.00 -6.35 -10.60
N LEU A 251 -6.40 -6.88 -9.43
CA LEU A 251 -6.42 -8.32 -9.14
C LEU A 251 -7.84 -8.87 -8.95
N ALA A 252 -8.79 -7.99 -8.61
CA ALA A 252 -10.20 -8.32 -8.42
C ALA A 252 -11.08 -7.13 -8.84
N PRO A 253 -12.41 -7.29 -8.96
CA PRO A 253 -13.31 -6.19 -9.27
C PRO A 253 -13.18 -5.05 -8.24
N PRO A 254 -12.95 -3.80 -8.70
CA PRO A 254 -12.84 -2.63 -7.82
C PRO A 254 -14.23 -2.17 -7.31
N PHE A 255 -14.19 -1.09 -6.51
CA PHE A 255 -15.34 -0.37 -5.94
C PHE A 255 -16.10 -1.08 -4.84
N LYS A 256 -15.62 -2.24 -4.38
CA LYS A 256 -16.11 -2.83 -3.15
C LYS A 256 -15.78 -1.95 -1.95
N THR A 257 -16.58 -2.06 -0.92
CA THR A 257 -16.45 -1.30 0.31
C THR A 257 -16.42 -2.28 1.49
N ALA A 258 -15.52 -2.02 2.44
CA ALA A 258 -15.50 -2.63 3.75
C ALA A 258 -15.87 -1.62 4.81
N GLU A 259 -16.63 -2.02 5.81
CA GLU A 259 -16.89 -1.23 7.01
C GLU A 259 -16.41 -2.01 8.22
N PHE A 260 -15.81 -1.30 9.17
CA PHE A 260 -15.29 -1.89 10.40
C PHE A 260 -15.12 -0.81 11.47
N ASP A 261 -15.10 -1.25 12.72
CA ASP A 261 -14.89 -0.38 13.87
C ASP A 261 -13.42 -0.32 14.25
N ILE A 262 -12.93 0.89 14.50
CA ILE A 262 -11.61 1.13 15.13
C ILE A 262 -11.87 1.60 16.56
N ILE A 263 -11.47 0.78 17.52
CA ILE A 263 -11.56 1.07 18.96
C ILE A 263 -10.30 1.79 19.40
N TYR A 264 -10.44 2.88 20.13
CA TYR A 264 -9.30 3.67 20.59
C TYR A 264 -8.41 2.87 21.54
N GLY A 265 -7.14 2.79 21.19
CA GLY A 265 -6.14 2.04 21.97
C GLY A 265 -6.13 0.52 21.71
N GLU A 266 -7.07 -0.03 20.91
CA GLU A 266 -7.17 -1.46 20.62
C GLU A 266 -7.07 -1.76 19.13
N GLY A 267 -7.41 -0.78 18.25
CA GLY A 267 -7.37 -0.92 16.80
C GLY A 267 -8.65 -1.49 16.22
N ILE A 268 -8.53 -2.24 15.12
CA ILE A 268 -9.68 -2.80 14.39
C ILE A 268 -10.35 -3.91 15.21
N SER A 269 -11.67 -3.79 15.41
CA SER A 269 -12.48 -4.80 16.09
C SER A 269 -12.69 -6.01 15.20
N GLN A 270 -11.92 -7.08 15.43
CA GLN A 270 -12.09 -8.34 14.70
C GLN A 270 -13.46 -8.98 14.99
N THR A 271 -13.90 -8.94 16.24
CA THR A 271 -15.23 -9.46 16.64
C THR A 271 -16.33 -8.67 15.92
N GLY A 272 -16.22 -7.34 15.84
CA GLY A 272 -17.14 -6.50 15.09
C GLY A 272 -17.21 -6.89 13.62
N CYS A 273 -16.08 -7.12 12.96
CA CYS A 273 -16.05 -7.60 11.57
C CYS A 273 -16.80 -8.93 11.38
N ILE A 274 -16.65 -9.89 12.34
CA ILE A 274 -17.34 -11.17 12.27
C ILE A 274 -18.84 -11.00 12.44
N VAL A 275 -19.27 -10.14 13.38
CA VAL A 275 -20.70 -9.86 13.61
C VAL A 275 -21.31 -9.18 12.38
N ASP A 276 -20.66 -8.19 11.81
CA ASP A 276 -21.13 -7.50 10.61
C ASP A 276 -21.32 -8.46 9.43
N LEU A 277 -20.35 -9.35 9.19
CA LEU A 277 -20.46 -10.36 8.14
C LEU A 277 -21.53 -11.40 8.45
N GLY A 278 -21.69 -11.82 9.71
CA GLY A 278 -22.75 -12.71 10.13
C GLY A 278 -24.16 -12.14 9.87
N VAL A 279 -24.32 -10.83 10.01
CA VAL A 279 -25.57 -10.14 9.69
C VAL A 279 -25.78 -10.00 8.17
N GLU A 280 -24.70 -9.80 7.40
CA GLU A 280 -24.76 -9.65 5.95
C GLU A 280 -25.06 -10.97 5.22
N TYR A 281 -24.47 -12.07 5.70
CA TYR A 281 -24.56 -13.39 5.01
C TYR A 281 -25.54 -14.39 5.68
N GLY A 282 -26.14 -14.05 6.82
CA GLY A 282 -27.11 -14.91 7.54
C GLY A 282 -26.42 -15.88 8.47
#